data_cb44fd31fafeb3c32d3bfdba90ada44a
#
_entry.id   cb44fd31fafeb3c32d3bfdba90ada44a
#
_cell.length_a   1.000
_cell.length_b   1.000
_cell.length_c   1.000
_cell.angle_alpha   90.00
_cell.angle_beta   90.00
_cell.angle_gamma   90.00
#
_symmetry.space_group_name_H-M   'P 1'
#
loop_
_entity.id
_entity.type
_entity.pdbx_description
1 polymer ?
#
loop_
_entity_poly.entity_id
_entity_poly.type
_entity_poly.pdbx_seq_one_letter_code
_entity_poly.pdbx_strand_id
1 'polypeptide(L)'
;MKATAKKTTMMTTKATTASLKERLTRYRQIKISVSGRKSGKTISIPVWFVLEGGKLYLLPVQGSDTQWYKNVLKNPSIRIDARGVGTTFRAVPVTDAKAVKSVIEKFREKYGAKDVKKYYSKFDAAVVVQLT
;
A
#
# COMPACT_ATOMS: atom_id res chain seq x y z
N MET A 1 -36.75 8.38 0.88
CA MET A 1 -36.15 7.09 0.51
C MET A 1 -35.14 7.24 -0.62
N LYS A 2 -35.53 7.82 -1.75
CA LYS A 2 -34.59 8.02 -2.86
C LYS A 2 -33.45 8.98 -2.53
N ALA A 3 -33.72 10.04 -1.79
CA ALA A 3 -32.69 10.98 -1.34
C ALA A 3 -31.71 10.29 -0.37
N THR A 4 -32.21 9.35 0.43
CA THR A 4 -31.40 8.56 1.35
C THR A 4 -30.43 7.67 0.58
N ALA A 5 -30.85 7.06 -0.54
CA ALA A 5 -29.98 6.23 -1.36
C ALA A 5 -28.80 7.03 -1.92
N LYS A 6 -29.04 8.27 -2.35
CA LYS A 6 -27.97 9.13 -2.86
C LYS A 6 -26.95 9.49 -1.77
N LYS A 7 -27.42 9.84 -0.58
CA LYS A 7 -26.55 10.08 0.58
C LYS A 7 -25.77 8.82 0.95
N THR A 8 -26.44 7.68 0.90
CA THR A 8 -25.81 6.39 1.20
C THR A 8 -24.63 6.13 0.27
N THR A 9 -24.72 6.47 -1.01
CA THR A 9 -23.63 6.31 -1.96
C THR A 9 -22.39 7.11 -1.55
N MET A 10 -22.57 8.39 -1.17
CA MET A 10 -21.46 9.21 -0.71
C MET A 10 -20.88 8.69 0.62
N MET A 11 -21.74 8.29 1.54
CA MET A 11 -21.34 7.71 2.80
C MET A 11 -20.64 6.37 2.61
N THR A 12 -21.05 5.59 1.60
CA THR A 12 -20.43 4.31 1.27
C THR A 12 -18.96 4.49 0.89
N THR A 13 -18.61 5.55 0.14
CA THR A 13 -17.22 5.83 -0.21
C THR A 13 -16.38 6.08 1.04
N LYS A 14 -16.87 6.92 1.96
CA LYS A 14 -16.20 7.18 3.24
C LYS A 14 -16.15 5.91 4.11
N ALA A 15 -17.26 5.18 4.14
CA ALA A 15 -17.35 3.92 4.89
C ALA A 15 -16.37 2.89 4.34
N THR A 16 -16.17 2.82 3.01
CA THR A 16 -15.21 1.90 2.40
C THR A 16 -13.79 2.22 2.84
N THR A 17 -13.41 3.50 2.86
CA THR A 17 -12.09 3.92 3.35
C THR A 17 -11.92 3.60 4.83
N ALA A 18 -12.92 3.89 5.66
CA ALA A 18 -12.90 3.59 7.09
C ALA A 18 -12.83 2.08 7.34
N SER A 19 -13.60 1.29 6.58
CA SER A 19 -13.57 -0.17 6.66
C SER A 19 -12.22 -0.73 6.23
N LEU A 20 -11.62 -0.15 5.21
CA LEU A 20 -10.28 -0.54 4.76
C LEU A 20 -9.25 -0.31 5.87
N LYS A 21 -9.24 0.87 6.49
CA LYS A 21 -8.33 1.18 7.60
C LYS A 21 -8.50 0.21 8.77
N GLU A 22 -9.73 -0.10 9.13
CA GLU A 22 -10.02 -1.04 10.20
C GLU A 22 -9.48 -2.43 9.87
N ARG A 23 -9.70 -2.90 8.66
CA ARG A 23 -9.18 -4.20 8.21
C ARG A 23 -7.66 -4.23 8.19
N LEU A 24 -7.02 -3.14 7.78
CA LEU A 24 -5.56 -3.03 7.77
C LEU A 24 -4.94 -3.21 9.16
N THR A 25 -5.66 -2.90 10.23
CA THR A 25 -5.18 -3.13 11.59
C THR A 25 -5.19 -4.60 12.00
N ARG A 26 -5.93 -5.45 11.28
CA ARG A 26 -6.13 -6.86 11.61
C ARG A 26 -5.23 -7.82 10.84
N TYR A 27 -4.77 -7.42 9.67
CA TYR A 27 -4.06 -8.32 8.77
C TYR A 27 -2.58 -7.97 8.67
N ARG A 28 -1.77 -9.00 8.47
CA ARG A 28 -0.33 -8.85 8.29
C ARG A 28 0.06 -8.73 6.82
N GLN A 29 -0.85 -9.07 5.92
CA GLN A 29 -0.62 -9.09 4.49
C GLN A 29 -1.86 -8.60 3.77
N ILE A 30 -1.66 -7.81 2.73
CA ILE A 30 -2.72 -7.28 1.88
C ILE A 30 -2.36 -7.51 0.43
N LYS A 31 -3.30 -7.19 -0.45
CA LYS A 31 -3.09 -7.22 -1.89
C LYS A 31 -3.01 -5.79 -2.42
N ILE A 32 -2.02 -5.52 -3.25
CA ILE A 32 -1.97 -4.28 -4.04
C ILE A 32 -2.17 -4.62 -5.51
N SER A 33 -2.77 -3.69 -6.24
CA SER A 33 -2.95 -3.83 -7.68
C SER A 33 -2.39 -2.58 -8.36
N VAL A 34 -1.54 -2.79 -9.34
CA VAL A 34 -0.87 -1.73 -10.09
C VAL A 34 -1.01 -2.00 -11.59
N SER A 35 -0.82 -0.97 -12.42
CA SER A 35 -0.83 -1.12 -13.86
C SER A 35 0.56 -1.47 -14.37
N GLY A 36 0.67 -2.53 -15.17
CA GLY A 36 1.92 -2.90 -15.80
C GLY A 36 2.44 -1.79 -16.70
N ARG A 37 3.69 -1.40 -16.53
CA ARG A 37 4.26 -0.27 -17.27
C ARG A 37 4.40 -0.50 -18.77
N LYS A 38 4.40 -1.75 -19.18
CA LYS A 38 4.50 -2.14 -20.59
C LYS A 38 3.16 -2.53 -21.20
N SER A 39 2.38 -3.33 -20.48
CA SER A 39 1.11 -3.87 -20.98
C SER A 39 -0.12 -3.04 -20.64
N GLY A 40 -0.04 -2.22 -19.58
CA GLY A 40 -1.19 -1.53 -19.03
C GLY A 40 -2.14 -2.43 -18.26
N LYS A 41 -1.88 -3.73 -18.21
CA LYS A 41 -2.74 -4.69 -17.50
C LYS A 41 -2.59 -4.56 -16.00
N THR A 42 -3.68 -4.83 -15.29
CA THR A 42 -3.67 -4.84 -13.84
C THR A 42 -2.90 -6.04 -13.32
N ILE A 43 -1.94 -5.78 -12.44
CA ILE A 43 -1.13 -6.81 -11.79
C ILE A 43 -1.38 -6.72 -10.29
N SER A 44 -1.82 -7.83 -9.69
CA SER A 44 -2.14 -7.90 -8.25
C SER A 44 -1.14 -8.79 -7.55
N ILE A 45 -0.61 -8.32 -6.43
CA ILE A 45 0.36 -9.07 -5.64
C ILE A 45 0.11 -8.92 -4.15
N PRO A 46 0.41 -9.96 -3.34
CA PRO A 46 0.39 -9.83 -1.89
C PRO A 46 1.64 -9.10 -1.39
N VAL A 47 1.48 -8.25 -0.41
CA VAL A 47 2.59 -7.48 0.17
C VAL A 47 2.42 -7.33 1.68
N TRP A 48 3.53 -7.14 2.37
CA TRP A 48 3.54 -6.67 3.75
C TRP A 48 3.40 -5.14 3.75
N PHE A 49 2.88 -4.61 4.84
CA PHE A 49 2.62 -3.18 4.97
C PHE A 49 2.70 -2.73 6.42
N VAL A 50 2.86 -1.43 6.62
CA VAL A 50 2.69 -0.79 7.93
C VAL A 50 1.71 0.35 7.79
N LEU A 51 0.72 0.42 8.67
CA LEU A 51 -0.23 1.52 8.75
C LEU A 51 0.09 2.36 9.98
N GLU A 52 0.35 3.65 9.77
CA GLU A 52 0.65 4.57 10.87
C GLU A 52 0.21 5.97 10.50
N GLY A 53 -0.58 6.60 11.37
CA GLY A 53 -1.01 7.98 11.18
C GLY A 53 -1.80 8.24 9.90
N GLY A 54 -2.63 7.29 9.46
CA GLY A 54 -3.41 7.41 8.24
C GLY A 54 -2.60 7.22 6.96
N LYS A 55 -1.34 6.84 7.08
CA LYS A 55 -0.46 6.52 5.95
C LYS A 55 -0.16 5.03 5.93
N LEU A 56 -0.19 4.47 4.73
CA LEU A 56 0.22 3.09 4.50
C LEU A 56 1.63 3.10 3.92
N TYR A 57 2.52 2.36 4.54
CA TYR A 57 3.90 2.24 4.09
C TYR A 57 4.11 0.89 3.44
N LEU A 58 4.76 0.91 2.28
CA LEU A 58 5.12 -0.28 1.53
C LEU A 58 6.63 -0.30 1.32
N LEU A 59 7.20 -1.49 1.35
CA LEU A 59 8.64 -1.66 1.16
C LEU A 59 8.84 -2.67 0.03
N PRO A 60 9.40 -2.23 -1.11
CA PRO A 60 9.65 -3.15 -2.21
C PRO A 60 10.72 -4.18 -1.83
N VAL A 61 10.46 -5.45 -2.10
CA VAL A 61 11.32 -6.57 -1.68
C VAL A 61 12.73 -6.47 -2.24
N GLN A 62 12.87 -6.04 -3.47
CA GLN A 62 14.16 -5.82 -4.13
C GLN A 62 14.45 -4.33 -4.32
N GLY A 63 13.91 -3.50 -3.43
CA GLY A 63 14.08 -2.05 -3.51
C GLY A 63 13.63 -1.51 -4.86
N SER A 64 14.43 -0.63 -5.43
CA SER A 64 14.15 0.01 -6.73
C SER A 64 14.12 -0.97 -7.91
N ASP A 65 14.57 -2.21 -7.73
CA ASP A 65 14.54 -3.24 -8.77
C ASP A 65 13.23 -4.05 -8.77
N THR A 66 12.37 -3.84 -7.78
CA THR A 66 11.09 -4.54 -7.67
C THR A 66 10.15 -4.16 -8.80
N GLN A 67 9.51 -5.15 -9.45
CA GLN A 67 8.66 -4.91 -10.61
C GLN A 67 7.47 -4.00 -10.30
N TRP A 68 6.73 -4.26 -9.20
CA TRP A 68 5.59 -3.41 -8.88
C TRP A 68 6.01 -1.96 -8.57
N TYR A 69 7.19 -1.78 -7.99
CA TYR A 69 7.74 -0.44 -7.72
C TYR A 69 7.99 0.31 -9.03
N LYS A 70 8.61 -0.34 -10.00
CA LYS A 70 8.83 0.25 -11.33
C LYS A 70 7.53 0.59 -12.03
N ASN A 71 6.50 -0.25 -11.86
CA ASN A 71 5.17 0.01 -12.41
C ASN A 71 4.55 1.27 -11.77
N VAL A 72 4.70 1.44 -10.47
CA VAL A 72 4.20 2.60 -9.73
C VAL A 72 4.91 3.88 -10.16
N LEU A 73 6.19 3.82 -10.49
CA LEU A 73 6.92 4.98 -11.01
C LEU A 73 6.32 5.47 -12.32
N LYS A 74 5.85 4.56 -13.16
CA LYS A 74 5.23 4.90 -14.44
C LYS A 74 3.78 5.35 -14.26
N ASN A 75 3.02 4.65 -13.43
CA ASN A 75 1.62 4.95 -13.14
C ASN A 75 1.40 4.84 -11.63
N PRO A 76 1.28 5.99 -10.93
CA PRO A 76 1.22 6.01 -9.47
C PRO A 76 -0.14 5.59 -8.88
N SER A 77 -1.11 5.22 -9.70
CA SER A 77 -2.38 4.71 -9.20
C SER A 77 -2.19 3.32 -8.62
N ILE A 78 -2.59 3.12 -7.38
CA ILE A 78 -2.45 1.85 -6.67
C ILE A 78 -3.75 1.51 -5.94
N ARG A 79 -4.24 0.29 -6.14
CA ARG A 79 -5.38 -0.20 -5.37
C ARG A 79 -4.87 -0.98 -4.17
N ILE A 80 -5.38 -0.63 -3.01
CA ILE A 80 -5.10 -1.34 -1.75
C ILE A 80 -6.33 -2.18 -1.42
N ASP A 81 -6.14 -3.48 -1.22
CA ASP A 81 -7.23 -4.42 -0.96
C ASP A 81 -6.92 -5.27 0.27
N ALA A 82 -7.80 -5.21 1.26
CA ALA A 82 -7.72 -6.00 2.49
C ALA A 82 -8.94 -6.91 2.58
N ARG A 83 -8.78 -8.13 2.06
CA ARG A 83 -9.81 -9.18 2.13
C ARG A 83 -11.15 -8.75 1.50
N GLY A 84 -11.11 -8.24 0.29
CA GLY A 84 -12.31 -7.88 -0.47
C GLY A 84 -12.79 -6.45 -0.27
N VAL A 85 -12.18 -5.71 0.65
CA VAL A 85 -12.45 -4.28 0.82
C VAL A 85 -11.24 -3.53 0.31
N GLY A 86 -11.43 -2.71 -0.71
CA GLY A 86 -10.32 -2.00 -1.32
C GLY A 86 -10.73 -0.72 -1.99
N THR A 87 -9.76 0.16 -2.22
CA THR A 87 -9.96 1.38 -2.97
C THR A 87 -8.63 1.84 -3.57
N THR A 88 -8.70 2.76 -4.51
CA THR A 88 -7.54 3.24 -5.26
C THR A 88 -7.03 4.55 -4.67
N PHE A 89 -5.72 4.64 -4.54
CA PHE A 89 -5.01 5.79 -4.01
C PHE A 89 -3.85 6.17 -4.94
N ARG A 90 -3.15 7.21 -4.59
CA ARG A 90 -1.90 7.60 -5.24
C ARG A 90 -0.73 7.08 -4.42
N ALA A 91 0.16 6.34 -5.05
CA ALA A 91 1.40 5.89 -4.45
C ALA A 91 2.47 6.98 -4.61
N VAL A 92 3.21 7.25 -3.55
CA VAL A 92 4.30 8.22 -3.56
C VAL A 92 5.61 7.50 -3.29
N PRO A 93 6.50 7.38 -4.30
CA PRO A 93 7.79 6.76 -4.10
C PRO A 93 8.68 7.62 -3.20
N VAL A 94 9.47 6.98 -2.36
CA VAL A 94 10.40 7.64 -1.44
C VAL A 94 11.77 7.03 -1.63
N THR A 95 12.76 7.85 -1.93
CA THR A 95 14.15 7.41 -2.14
C THR A 95 15.14 8.11 -1.21
N ASP A 96 14.69 9.09 -0.43
CA ASP A 96 15.52 9.73 0.58
C ASP A 96 15.96 8.70 1.63
N ALA A 97 17.27 8.62 1.86
CA ALA A 97 17.86 7.58 2.72
C ALA A 97 17.27 7.57 4.14
N LYS A 98 17.05 8.74 4.73
CA LYS A 98 16.49 8.84 6.07
C LYS A 98 15.04 8.39 6.12
N ALA A 99 14.26 8.79 5.11
CA ALA A 99 12.85 8.42 5.02
C ALA A 99 12.71 6.91 4.78
N VAL A 100 13.51 6.34 3.90
CA VAL A 100 13.52 4.89 3.65
C VAL A 100 13.89 4.14 4.92
N LYS A 101 14.93 4.59 5.63
CA LYS A 101 15.34 3.97 6.89
C LYS A 101 14.20 3.97 7.92
N SER A 102 13.47 5.07 8.02
CA SER A 102 12.31 5.17 8.91
C SER A 102 11.26 4.11 8.58
N VAL A 103 10.97 3.90 7.29
CA VAL A 103 10.02 2.86 6.86
C VAL A 103 10.56 1.47 7.21
N ILE A 104 11.83 1.21 6.98
CA ILE A 104 12.46 -0.08 7.32
C ILE A 104 12.30 -0.37 8.83
N GLU A 105 12.53 0.62 9.68
CA GLU A 105 12.38 0.45 11.13
C GLU A 105 10.94 0.10 11.51
N LYS A 106 9.94 0.72 10.85
CA LYS A 106 8.53 0.40 11.05
C LYS A 106 8.23 -1.06 10.70
N PHE A 107 8.81 -1.56 9.61
CA PHE A 107 8.65 -2.95 9.21
C PHE A 107 9.34 -3.91 10.20
N ARG A 108 10.51 -3.54 10.70
CA ARG A 108 11.22 -4.33 11.72
C ARG A 108 10.41 -4.44 13.01
N GLU A 109 9.77 -3.36 13.42
CA GLU A 109 8.90 -3.35 14.61
C GLU A 109 7.70 -4.27 14.44
N LYS A 110 7.07 -4.25 13.27
CA LYS A 110 5.86 -5.04 13.01
C LYS A 110 6.14 -6.51 12.74
N TYR A 111 7.13 -6.80 11.92
CA TYR A 111 7.38 -8.16 11.41
C TYR A 111 8.61 -8.82 12.02
N GLY A 112 9.47 -8.07 12.68
CA GLY A 112 10.71 -8.55 13.25
C GLY A 112 11.90 -8.34 12.32
N ALA A 113 13.04 -7.96 12.88
CA ALA A 113 14.25 -7.67 12.10
C ALA A 113 14.73 -8.90 11.32
N LYS A 114 14.58 -10.10 11.88
CA LYS A 114 14.97 -11.35 11.25
C LYS A 114 14.21 -11.62 9.96
N ASP A 115 12.88 -11.47 10.01
CA ASP A 115 12.02 -11.70 8.84
C ASP A 115 12.23 -10.62 7.78
N VAL A 116 12.39 -9.37 8.18
CA VAL A 116 12.68 -8.29 7.22
C VAL A 116 13.98 -8.56 6.50
N LYS A 117 15.03 -8.96 7.21
CA LYS A 117 16.31 -9.31 6.62
C LYS A 117 16.19 -10.53 5.68
N LYS A 118 15.36 -11.50 6.05
CA LYS A 118 15.17 -12.73 5.27
C LYS A 118 14.49 -12.49 3.93
N TYR A 119 13.46 -11.66 3.92
CA TYR A 119 12.58 -11.49 2.75
C TYR A 119 12.89 -10.26 1.89
N TYR A 120 13.64 -9.30 2.40
CA TYR A 120 13.98 -8.07 1.70
C TYR A 120 15.46 -8.03 1.36
N SER A 121 15.79 -7.85 0.08
CA SER A 121 17.17 -7.93 -0.40
C SER A 121 17.83 -6.59 -0.67
N LYS A 122 17.05 -5.51 -0.81
CA LYS A 122 17.57 -4.18 -1.12
C LYS A 122 16.70 -3.12 -0.48
N PHE A 123 17.33 -2.13 0.14
CA PHE A 123 16.64 -1.12 0.96
C PHE A 123 16.93 0.31 0.49
N ASP A 124 16.67 0.61 -0.77
CA ASP A 124 16.93 1.91 -1.37
C ASP A 124 15.68 2.69 -1.75
N ALA A 125 14.50 2.12 -1.54
CA ALA A 125 13.23 2.74 -1.90
C ALA A 125 12.11 2.28 -1.00
N ALA A 126 11.10 3.11 -0.84
CA ALA A 126 9.86 2.79 -0.16
C ALA A 126 8.72 3.48 -0.89
N VAL A 127 7.48 3.14 -0.54
CA VAL A 127 6.29 3.79 -1.11
C VAL A 127 5.38 4.17 0.05
N VAL A 128 4.85 5.39 -0.01
CA VAL A 128 3.89 5.89 0.97
C VAL A 128 2.57 6.14 0.27
N VAL A 129 1.48 5.67 0.88
CA VAL A 129 0.12 5.90 0.39
C VAL A 129 -0.67 6.62 1.46
N GLN A 130 -1.14 7.83 1.15
CA GLN A 130 -1.96 8.61 2.06
C GLN A 130 -3.41 8.12 1.95
N LEU A 131 -3.96 7.58 3.04
CA LEU A 131 -5.31 7.03 3.04
C LEU A 131 -6.38 8.06 3.38
N THR A 132 -5.96 9.21 3.88
CA THR A 132 -6.92 10.28 4.24
C THR A 132 -6.55 11.60 3.60
#